data_bb8dd13f9d4d3c15d0c2a16da2bbec9f
#
_entry.id   bb8dd13f9d4d3c15d0c2a16da2bbec9f
#
_cell.length_a   1.000
_cell.length_b   1.000
_cell.length_c   1.000
_cell.angle_alpha   90.00
_cell.angle_beta   90.00
_cell.angle_gamma   90.00
#
_symmetry.space_group_name_H-M   'P 1'
#
loop_
_entity.id
_entity.type
_entity.pdbx_description
1 polymer ?
#
loop_
_entity_poly.entity_id
_entity_poly.type
_entity_poly.pdbx_seq_one_letter_code
_entity_poly.pdbx_strand_id
1 'polypeptide(L)'
;EYIARRLANLIHVEHLKNAIPDSITFLQMYDVNEVHELDVVNRWQQNETYKTMAVPLGVRGKDDVLSLNLHEKAHGPHGLIAGTTGSGKSEIIQSYSLSLAVNFHPHEVAFLLIDYKGGGMANLFKDLKHLVGTITNLDGDEAMRALTSIKAELRKRQRLFGEHDVNHINQYHKLFKEGVATEPMPHL
;
A
#
# COMPACT_ATOMS: atom_id res chain seq x y z
N GLU A 1 28.99 -16.19 40.77
CA GLU A 1 29.47 -14.81 40.96
C GLU A 1 30.72 -14.51 40.09
N TYR A 2 31.73 -15.38 40.06
CA TYR A 2 32.95 -15.19 39.25
C TYR A 2 32.67 -15.15 37.72
N ILE A 3 31.78 -16.01 37.23
CA ILE A 3 31.37 -16.05 35.81
C ILE A 3 30.59 -14.79 35.47
N ALA A 4 29.65 -14.35 36.33
CA ALA A 4 28.87 -13.15 36.11
C ALA A 4 29.72 -11.87 35.99
N ARG A 5 30.78 -11.76 36.83
CA ARG A 5 31.73 -10.63 36.75
C ARG A 5 32.60 -10.65 35.49
N ARG A 6 32.93 -11.80 34.95
CA ARG A 6 33.64 -11.89 33.66
C ARG A 6 32.76 -11.61 32.46
N LEU A 7 31.48 -11.98 32.50
CA LEU A 7 30.52 -11.72 31.43
C LEU A 7 30.01 -10.27 31.43
N ALA A 8 30.04 -9.59 32.58
CA ALA A 8 29.54 -8.20 32.68
C ALA A 8 30.31 -7.18 31.82
N ASN A 9 31.55 -7.49 31.44
CA ASN A 9 32.38 -6.62 30.60
C ASN A 9 32.44 -7.07 29.13
N LEU A 10 31.67 -8.07 28.73
CA LEU A 10 31.60 -8.48 27.34
C LEU A 10 30.59 -7.58 26.61
N ILE A 11 31.09 -6.81 25.67
CA ILE A 11 30.25 -6.09 24.73
C ILE A 11 29.69 -7.15 23.77
N HIS A 12 28.39 -7.42 23.87
CA HIS A 12 27.70 -8.31 22.91
C HIS A 12 27.62 -7.63 21.55
N VAL A 13 28.54 -7.96 20.67
CA VAL A 13 28.61 -7.43 19.29
C VAL A 13 27.40 -7.84 18.44
N GLU A 14 26.66 -8.88 18.84
CA GLU A 14 25.44 -9.31 18.12
C GLU A 14 24.33 -8.27 18.12
N HIS A 15 24.24 -7.40 19.15
CA HIS A 15 23.23 -6.34 19.16
C HIS A 15 23.43 -5.26 18.09
N LEU A 16 24.66 -5.07 17.59
CA LEU A 16 24.96 -4.05 16.58
C LEU A 16 24.59 -4.49 15.14
N LYS A 17 24.55 -5.81 14.88
CA LYS A 17 24.19 -6.32 13.54
C LYS A 17 22.69 -6.31 13.27
N ASN A 18 21.86 -6.33 14.31
CA ASN A 18 20.40 -6.36 14.21
C ASN A 18 19.74 -5.07 14.71
N ALA A 19 20.48 -3.99 14.91
CA ALA A 19 19.90 -2.71 15.30
C ALA A 19 18.98 -2.21 14.17
N ILE A 20 17.73 -1.91 14.53
CA ILE A 20 16.83 -1.21 13.63
C ILE A 20 17.45 0.16 13.34
N PRO A 21 17.62 0.57 12.10
CA PRO A 21 18.14 1.91 11.78
C PRO A 21 17.20 2.98 12.33
N ASP A 22 17.76 4.10 12.77
CA ASP A 22 16.99 5.24 13.30
C ASP A 22 16.04 5.83 12.24
N SER A 23 16.43 5.73 10.98
CA SER A 23 15.63 6.14 9.82
C SER A 23 16.00 5.33 8.59
N ILE A 24 15.04 5.18 7.68
CA ILE A 24 15.24 4.60 6.36
C ILE A 24 14.48 5.43 5.33
N THR A 25 15.11 5.74 4.21
CA THR A 25 14.43 6.40 3.10
C THR A 25 13.65 5.39 2.26
N PHE A 26 12.66 5.88 1.49
CA PHE A 26 11.89 5.05 0.58
C PHE A 26 12.79 4.31 -0.43
N LEU A 27 13.78 5.00 -1.01
CA LEU A 27 14.70 4.40 -1.97
C LEU A 27 15.59 3.31 -1.34
N GLN A 28 16.09 3.54 -0.13
CA GLN A 28 16.86 2.53 0.61
C GLN A 28 16.04 1.27 0.91
N MET A 29 14.73 1.40 1.15
CA MET A 29 13.84 0.26 1.35
C MET A 29 13.74 -0.63 0.10
N TYR A 30 13.97 -0.05 -1.09
CA TYR A 30 14.01 -0.75 -2.37
C TYR A 30 15.43 -1.11 -2.84
N ASP A 31 16.45 -0.83 -2.03
CA ASP A 31 17.87 -1.04 -2.35
C ASP A 31 18.29 -0.34 -3.66
N VAL A 32 17.81 0.91 -3.84
CA VAL A 32 18.14 1.75 -4.99
C VAL A 32 18.62 3.13 -4.53
N ASN A 33 19.39 3.81 -5.35
CA ASN A 33 19.92 5.15 -5.06
C ASN A 33 19.11 6.26 -5.73
N GLU A 34 18.53 5.97 -6.89
CA GLU A 34 17.81 6.96 -7.69
C GLU A 34 16.40 6.46 -8.07
N VAL A 35 15.49 7.41 -8.32
CA VAL A 35 14.08 7.10 -8.62
C VAL A 35 13.91 6.26 -9.89
N HIS A 36 14.76 6.47 -10.89
CA HIS A 36 14.68 5.73 -12.16
C HIS A 36 15.04 4.23 -11.98
N GLU A 37 15.85 3.89 -10.98
CA GLU A 37 16.24 2.50 -10.66
C GLU A 37 15.07 1.70 -10.05
N LEU A 38 13.98 2.36 -9.62
CA LEU A 38 12.77 1.68 -9.18
C LEU A 38 12.12 0.84 -10.29
N ASP A 39 12.42 1.14 -11.55
CA ASP A 39 11.92 0.43 -12.73
C ASP A 39 10.41 0.16 -12.69
N VAL A 40 9.65 1.22 -12.44
CA VAL A 40 8.20 1.17 -12.18
C VAL A 40 7.44 0.48 -13.30
N VAL A 41 7.79 0.76 -14.56
CA VAL A 41 7.08 0.20 -15.71
C VAL A 41 7.23 -1.33 -15.76
N ASN A 42 8.42 -1.83 -15.51
CA ASN A 42 8.67 -3.29 -15.48
C ASN A 42 7.95 -3.95 -14.29
N ARG A 43 7.94 -3.30 -13.12
CA ARG A 43 7.17 -3.78 -11.95
C ARG A 43 5.69 -3.88 -12.27
N TRP A 44 5.10 -2.90 -12.93
CA TRP A 44 3.69 -2.91 -13.34
C TRP A 44 3.36 -4.02 -14.34
N GLN A 45 4.31 -4.42 -15.17
CA GLN A 45 4.12 -5.54 -16.11
C GLN A 45 4.22 -6.91 -15.42
N GLN A 46 5.06 -7.02 -14.40
CA GLN A 46 5.34 -8.30 -13.74
C GLN A 46 4.42 -8.59 -12.55
N ASN A 47 3.99 -7.55 -11.83
CA ASN A 47 3.19 -7.71 -10.63
C ASN A 47 1.71 -7.82 -10.94
N GLU A 48 1.03 -8.68 -10.22
CA GLU A 48 -0.38 -9.01 -10.40
C GLU A 48 -1.06 -9.11 -9.04
N THR A 49 -2.03 -8.23 -8.77
CA THR A 49 -2.72 -8.13 -7.47
C THR A 49 -3.48 -9.40 -7.11
N TYR A 50 -3.95 -10.17 -8.09
CA TYR A 50 -4.63 -11.44 -7.83
C TYR A 50 -3.69 -12.53 -7.30
N LYS A 51 -2.38 -12.38 -7.43
CA LYS A 51 -1.36 -13.26 -6.85
C LYS A 51 -0.93 -12.79 -5.48
N THR A 52 -0.61 -11.51 -5.35
CA THR A 52 -0.12 -10.90 -4.12
C THR A 52 -0.22 -9.39 -4.19
N MET A 53 -0.46 -8.76 -3.04
CA MET A 53 -0.38 -7.30 -2.86
C MET A 53 0.74 -6.94 -1.87
N ALA A 54 1.74 -7.82 -1.72
CA ALA A 54 2.86 -7.61 -0.82
C ALA A 54 3.77 -6.48 -1.33
N VAL A 55 3.96 -5.46 -0.52
CA VAL A 55 4.88 -4.35 -0.80
C VAL A 55 5.67 -3.97 0.44
N PRO A 56 6.90 -3.45 0.30
CA PRO A 56 7.68 -2.94 1.41
C PRO A 56 6.93 -1.87 2.20
N LEU A 57 6.97 -1.97 3.53
CA LEU A 57 6.41 -1.00 4.47
C LEU A 57 7.49 -0.34 5.32
N GLY A 58 8.57 -1.04 5.60
CA GLY A 58 9.66 -0.60 6.46
C GLY A 58 10.68 -1.71 6.67
N VAL A 59 11.52 -1.58 7.70
CA VAL A 59 12.53 -2.59 8.06
C VAL A 59 12.42 -2.99 9.52
N ARG A 60 12.76 -4.25 9.82
CA ARG A 60 12.87 -4.78 11.19
C ARG A 60 14.32 -4.90 11.65
N GLY A 61 15.27 -4.68 10.76
CA GLY A 61 16.70 -4.75 10.97
C GLY A 61 17.42 -4.23 9.74
N LYS A 62 18.74 -4.31 9.73
CA LYS A 62 19.56 -3.73 8.66
C LYS A 62 19.19 -4.25 7.25
N ASP A 63 18.91 -5.57 7.15
CA ASP A 63 18.67 -6.24 5.86
C ASP A 63 17.31 -6.99 5.87
N ASP A 64 16.42 -6.69 6.83
CA ASP A 64 15.11 -7.35 6.97
C ASP A 64 13.97 -6.37 6.63
N VAL A 65 13.58 -6.38 5.37
CA VAL A 65 12.47 -5.57 4.87
C VAL A 65 11.14 -6.19 5.28
N LEU A 66 10.35 -5.42 6.04
CA LEU A 66 8.99 -5.78 6.39
C LEU A 66 8.04 -5.43 5.24
N SER A 67 7.33 -6.42 4.72
CA SER A 67 6.29 -6.23 3.71
C SER A 67 4.90 -6.35 4.32
N LEU A 68 3.99 -5.48 3.88
CA LEU A 68 2.56 -5.57 4.16
C LEU A 68 1.84 -6.09 2.91
N ASN A 69 0.97 -7.07 3.11
CA ASN A 69 0.18 -7.68 2.04
C ASN A 69 -1.31 -7.63 2.40
N LEU A 70 -2.05 -6.69 1.82
CA LEU A 70 -3.50 -6.56 2.03
C LEU A 70 -4.33 -7.50 1.14
N HIS A 71 -3.70 -8.51 0.53
CA HIS A 71 -4.45 -9.58 -0.12
C HIS A 71 -5.28 -10.36 0.92
N GLU A 72 -6.52 -10.73 0.58
CA GLU A 72 -7.47 -11.41 1.49
C GLU A 72 -6.91 -12.70 2.11
N LYS A 73 -6.05 -13.41 1.38
CA LYS A 73 -5.42 -14.67 1.82
C LYS A 73 -4.13 -14.46 2.61
N ALA A 74 -3.76 -13.21 2.89
CA ALA A 74 -2.54 -12.87 3.62
C ALA A 74 -2.87 -12.10 4.91
N HIS A 75 -2.54 -10.80 4.98
CA HIS A 75 -2.84 -9.96 6.16
C HIS A 75 -4.28 -9.45 6.19
N GLY A 76 -5.06 -9.73 5.13
CA GLY A 76 -6.45 -9.33 4.97
C GLY A 76 -6.62 -7.96 4.30
N PRO A 77 -7.84 -7.67 3.79
CA PRO A 77 -8.07 -6.44 3.02
C PRO A 77 -8.25 -5.19 3.90
N HIS A 78 -8.25 -5.33 5.21
CA HIS A 78 -8.49 -4.23 6.15
C HIS A 78 -7.32 -4.04 7.09
N GLY A 79 -7.03 -2.78 7.44
CA GLY A 79 -6.00 -2.41 8.39
C GLY A 79 -6.46 -1.28 9.31
N LEU A 80 -5.92 -1.24 10.52
CA LEU A 80 -6.09 -0.15 11.46
C LEU A 80 -4.72 0.36 11.90
N ILE A 81 -4.48 1.67 11.76
CA ILE A 81 -3.27 2.32 12.24
C ILE A 81 -3.65 3.27 13.36
N ALA A 82 -3.14 3.01 14.55
CA ALA A 82 -3.36 3.82 15.73
C ALA A 82 -2.04 4.37 16.27
N GLY A 83 -2.11 5.57 16.87
CA GLY A 83 -0.95 6.22 17.48
C GLY A 83 -1.27 7.67 17.85
N THR A 84 -0.45 8.27 18.69
CA THR A 84 -0.56 9.67 19.08
C THR A 84 -0.23 10.63 17.94
N THR A 85 -0.53 11.91 18.11
CA THR A 85 -0.10 12.96 17.17
C THR A 85 1.44 12.96 17.07
N GLY A 86 1.98 13.06 15.85
CA GLY A 86 3.43 13.04 15.62
C GLY A 86 4.08 11.64 15.64
N SER A 87 3.30 10.55 15.77
CA SER A 87 3.85 9.18 15.80
C SER A 87 4.15 8.57 14.43
N GLY A 88 4.04 9.34 13.33
CA GLY A 88 4.35 8.84 11.98
C GLY A 88 3.22 8.10 11.27
N LYS A 89 1.95 8.19 11.73
CA LYS A 89 0.81 7.51 11.07
C LYS A 89 0.63 7.91 9.60
N SER A 90 0.72 9.21 9.32
CA SER A 90 0.56 9.72 7.95
C SER A 90 1.72 9.30 7.07
N GLU A 91 2.93 9.29 7.58
CA GLU A 91 4.15 8.87 6.89
C GLU A 91 4.10 7.39 6.50
N ILE A 92 3.60 6.53 7.41
CA ILE A 92 3.40 5.10 7.09
C ILE A 92 2.38 4.92 5.96
N ILE A 93 1.24 5.63 6.01
CA ILE A 93 0.22 5.55 4.96
C ILE A 93 0.77 6.06 3.63
N GLN A 94 1.53 7.15 3.64
CA GLN A 94 2.18 7.69 2.44
C GLN A 94 3.18 6.70 1.84
N SER A 95 4.08 6.18 2.66
CA SER A 95 5.09 5.21 2.24
C SER A 95 4.44 3.94 1.67
N TYR A 96 3.40 3.44 2.34
CA TYR A 96 2.65 2.27 1.87
C TYR A 96 1.92 2.52 0.55
N SER A 97 1.24 3.66 0.42
CA SER A 97 0.55 4.05 -0.82
C SER A 97 1.52 4.21 -1.98
N LEU A 98 2.70 4.82 -1.75
CA LEU A 98 3.76 4.91 -2.75
C LEU A 98 4.31 3.52 -3.11
N SER A 99 4.50 2.63 -2.13
CA SER A 99 4.94 1.26 -2.39
C SER A 99 3.95 0.51 -3.27
N LEU A 100 2.65 0.64 -3.03
CA LEU A 100 1.61 0.07 -3.91
C LEU A 100 1.68 0.67 -5.32
N ALA A 101 1.80 2.00 -5.43
CA ALA A 101 1.84 2.70 -6.72
C ALA A 101 3.10 2.37 -7.54
N VAL A 102 4.24 2.15 -6.90
CA VAL A 102 5.48 1.73 -7.57
C VAL A 102 5.37 0.29 -8.08
N ASN A 103 4.70 -0.59 -7.34
CA ASN A 103 4.66 -2.02 -7.67
C ASN A 103 3.49 -2.42 -8.58
N PHE A 104 2.36 -1.71 -8.55
CA PHE A 104 1.15 -2.11 -9.28
C PHE A 104 0.66 -1.00 -10.19
N HIS A 105 0.18 -1.39 -11.38
CA HIS A 105 -0.40 -0.46 -12.35
C HIS A 105 -1.71 0.17 -11.82
N PRO A 106 -2.08 1.41 -12.24
CA PRO A 106 -3.36 2.02 -11.87
C PRO A 106 -4.62 1.20 -12.22
N HIS A 107 -4.52 0.26 -13.16
CA HIS A 107 -5.61 -0.69 -13.45
C HIS A 107 -5.72 -1.83 -12.42
N GLU A 108 -4.70 -2.01 -11.60
CA GLU A 108 -4.63 -3.05 -10.56
C GLU A 108 -4.97 -2.49 -9.17
N VAL A 109 -4.49 -1.27 -8.87
CA VAL A 109 -4.70 -0.59 -7.57
C VAL A 109 -5.08 0.87 -7.80
N ALA A 110 -6.07 1.36 -7.09
CA ALA A 110 -6.46 2.76 -7.08
C ALA A 110 -6.72 3.24 -5.65
N PHE A 111 -6.58 4.56 -5.43
CA PHE A 111 -6.76 5.17 -4.11
C PHE A 111 -7.92 6.14 -4.08
N LEU A 112 -8.79 5.97 -3.10
CA LEU A 112 -9.74 6.98 -2.67
C LEU A 112 -9.29 7.48 -1.29
N LEU A 113 -8.83 8.72 -1.20
CA LEU A 113 -8.34 9.31 0.03
C LEU A 113 -9.44 10.11 0.75
N ILE A 114 -9.67 9.79 2.01
CA ILE A 114 -10.63 10.50 2.86
C ILE A 114 -9.84 11.12 4.03
N ASP A 115 -9.63 12.43 3.96
CA ASP A 115 -8.80 13.17 4.92
C ASP A 115 -9.60 14.33 5.57
N TYR A 116 -10.06 14.09 6.79
CA TYR A 116 -10.85 15.05 7.57
C TYR A 116 -10.03 16.24 8.13
N LYS A 117 -8.70 16.20 7.99
CA LYS A 117 -7.80 17.21 8.59
C LYS A 117 -7.28 18.25 7.59
N GLY A 118 -8.01 18.49 6.51
CA GLY A 118 -7.69 19.58 5.57
C GLY A 118 -6.86 19.16 4.36
N GLY A 119 -6.83 17.87 4.01
CA GLY A 119 -6.34 17.42 2.72
C GLY A 119 -4.83 17.41 2.52
N GLY A 120 -4.03 17.47 3.58
CA GLY A 120 -2.57 17.46 3.48
C GLY A 120 -2.03 16.23 2.74
N MET A 121 -2.55 15.07 3.04
CA MET A 121 -2.19 13.82 2.35
C MET A 121 -2.68 13.80 0.91
N ALA A 122 -3.92 14.24 0.67
CA ALA A 122 -4.51 14.29 -0.66
C ALA A 122 -3.69 15.16 -1.63
N ASN A 123 -3.16 16.28 -1.15
CA ASN A 123 -2.33 17.17 -1.95
C ASN A 123 -1.00 16.55 -2.39
N LEU A 124 -0.41 15.66 -1.58
CA LEU A 124 0.83 14.96 -1.92
C LEU A 124 0.63 13.98 -3.09
N PHE A 125 -0.55 13.40 -3.20
CA PHE A 125 -0.86 12.39 -4.21
C PHE A 125 -1.67 12.91 -5.41
N LYS A 126 -1.95 14.23 -5.49
CA LYS A 126 -2.82 14.81 -6.52
C LYS A 126 -2.44 14.47 -7.96
N ASP A 127 -1.14 14.32 -8.23
CA ASP A 127 -0.62 14.02 -9.56
C ASP A 127 -0.41 12.51 -9.80
N LEU A 128 -0.68 11.67 -8.77
CA LEU A 128 -0.52 10.23 -8.87
C LEU A 128 -1.66 9.61 -9.68
N LYS A 129 -1.34 8.86 -10.72
CA LYS A 129 -2.33 8.23 -11.61
C LYS A 129 -3.26 7.21 -10.92
N HIS A 130 -2.87 6.72 -9.77
CA HIS A 130 -3.66 5.82 -8.94
C HIS A 130 -4.75 6.53 -8.14
N LEU A 131 -4.66 7.85 -7.98
CA LEU A 131 -5.65 8.61 -7.21
C LEU A 131 -6.92 8.84 -8.03
N VAL A 132 -8.01 8.21 -7.62
CA VAL A 132 -9.33 8.32 -8.29
C VAL A 132 -10.26 9.33 -7.63
N GLY A 133 -9.96 9.76 -6.42
CA GLY A 133 -10.73 10.77 -5.73
C GLY A 133 -10.19 11.12 -4.35
N THR A 134 -10.57 12.31 -3.88
CA THR A 134 -10.27 12.80 -2.54
C THR A 134 -11.53 13.39 -1.91
N ILE A 135 -11.70 13.17 -0.62
CA ILE A 135 -12.76 13.76 0.20
C ILE A 135 -12.07 14.44 1.37
N THR A 136 -12.10 15.76 1.38
CA THR A 136 -11.39 16.56 2.39
C THR A 136 -12.34 17.28 3.35
N ASN A 137 -13.61 17.34 3.00
CA ASN A 137 -14.67 17.90 3.83
C ASN A 137 -15.87 16.96 3.87
N LEU A 138 -16.45 16.77 5.04
CA LEU A 138 -17.68 15.99 5.22
C LEU A 138 -18.88 16.87 5.51
N ASP A 139 -18.93 18.08 4.96
CA ASP A 139 -20.18 18.79 4.89
C ASP A 139 -21.21 17.92 4.15
N GLY A 140 -22.43 17.88 4.67
CA GLY A 140 -23.42 16.84 4.33
C GLY A 140 -23.57 16.52 2.82
N ASP A 141 -23.42 17.53 1.97
CA ASP A 141 -23.56 17.37 0.52
C ASP A 141 -22.36 16.67 -0.15
N GLU A 142 -21.14 16.91 0.32
CA GLU A 142 -19.94 16.21 -0.22
C GLU A 142 -19.92 14.75 0.20
N ALA A 143 -20.27 14.46 1.43
CA ALA A 143 -20.37 13.10 1.93
C ALA A 143 -21.44 12.31 1.15
N MET A 144 -22.59 12.92 0.88
CA MET A 144 -23.65 12.28 0.10
C MET A 144 -23.24 12.02 -1.35
N ARG A 145 -22.52 12.95 -2.01
CA ARG A 145 -21.97 12.74 -3.34
C ARG A 145 -20.96 11.60 -3.37
N ALA A 146 -20.04 11.57 -2.38
CA ALA A 146 -19.06 10.51 -2.25
C ALA A 146 -19.70 9.13 -2.05
N LEU A 147 -20.69 9.02 -1.16
CA LEU A 147 -21.44 7.78 -0.95
C LEU A 147 -22.20 7.35 -2.22
N THR A 148 -22.75 8.29 -2.95
CA THR A 148 -23.43 8.01 -4.22
C THR A 148 -22.47 7.48 -5.28
N SER A 149 -21.26 8.06 -5.38
CA SER A 149 -20.20 7.60 -6.28
C SER A 149 -19.71 6.20 -5.91
N ILE A 150 -19.48 5.92 -4.63
CA ILE A 150 -19.10 4.58 -4.14
C ILE A 150 -20.20 3.55 -4.46
N LYS A 151 -21.48 3.89 -4.23
CA LYS A 151 -22.61 3.01 -4.59
C LYS A 151 -22.67 2.75 -6.09
N ALA A 152 -22.43 3.76 -6.92
CA ALA A 152 -22.39 3.60 -8.37
C ALA A 152 -21.26 2.67 -8.81
N GLU A 153 -20.06 2.83 -8.23
CA GLU A 153 -18.92 1.93 -8.49
C GLU A 153 -19.22 0.48 -8.07
N LEU A 154 -19.80 0.26 -6.90
CA LEU A 154 -20.21 -1.08 -6.46
C LEU A 154 -21.22 -1.73 -7.43
N ARG A 155 -22.21 -0.98 -7.92
CA ARG A 155 -23.17 -1.47 -8.92
C ARG A 155 -22.48 -1.79 -10.26
N LYS A 156 -21.53 -0.95 -10.68
CA LYS A 156 -20.71 -1.21 -11.88
C LYS A 156 -19.97 -2.52 -11.74
N ARG A 157 -19.31 -2.76 -10.61
CA ARG A 157 -18.56 -4.01 -10.32
C ARG A 157 -19.46 -5.22 -10.33
N GLN A 158 -20.64 -5.14 -9.70
CA GLN A 158 -21.63 -6.22 -9.71
C GLN A 158 -22.09 -6.55 -11.13
N ARG A 159 -22.36 -5.53 -11.97
CA ARG A 159 -22.70 -5.73 -13.38
C ARG A 159 -21.58 -6.43 -14.14
N LEU A 160 -20.35 -5.95 -14.03
CA LEU A 160 -19.19 -6.55 -14.70
C LEU A 160 -18.94 -8.01 -14.24
N PHE A 161 -19.14 -8.30 -12.97
CA PHE A 161 -19.06 -9.67 -12.46
C PHE A 161 -20.12 -10.57 -13.10
N GLY A 162 -21.35 -10.09 -13.21
CA GLY A 162 -22.43 -10.84 -13.85
C GLY A 162 -22.21 -11.04 -15.36
N GLU A 163 -21.69 -10.02 -16.07
CA GLU A 163 -21.38 -10.12 -17.50
C GLU A 163 -20.30 -11.13 -17.85
N HIS A 164 -19.39 -11.39 -16.91
CA HIS A 164 -18.25 -12.31 -17.10
C HIS A 164 -18.37 -13.62 -16.30
N ASP A 165 -19.53 -13.84 -15.65
CA ASP A 165 -19.81 -15.03 -14.83
C ASP A 165 -18.72 -15.30 -13.77
N VAL A 166 -18.28 -14.24 -13.08
CA VAL A 166 -17.32 -14.30 -11.97
C VAL A 166 -17.92 -13.73 -10.71
N ASN A 167 -17.43 -14.15 -9.55
CA ASN A 167 -17.91 -13.70 -8.25
C ASN A 167 -16.81 -13.04 -7.39
N HIS A 168 -15.61 -12.86 -7.94
CA HIS A 168 -14.46 -12.37 -7.21
C HIS A 168 -13.55 -11.51 -8.08
N ILE A 169 -13.02 -10.42 -7.51
CA ILE A 169 -12.14 -9.48 -8.22
C ILE A 169 -10.90 -10.17 -8.81
N ASN A 170 -10.31 -11.14 -8.12
CA ASN A 170 -9.13 -11.87 -8.60
C ASN A 170 -9.42 -12.70 -9.85
N GLN A 171 -10.65 -13.22 -10.00
CA GLN A 171 -11.07 -13.91 -11.23
C GLN A 171 -11.23 -12.92 -12.36
N TYR A 172 -11.83 -11.76 -12.08
CA TYR A 172 -12.01 -10.69 -13.06
C TYR A 172 -10.66 -10.15 -13.57
N HIS A 173 -9.67 -9.95 -12.69
CA HIS A 173 -8.32 -9.53 -13.08
C HIS A 173 -7.64 -10.49 -14.04
N LYS A 174 -7.82 -11.80 -13.87
CA LYS A 174 -7.31 -12.80 -14.82
C LYS A 174 -7.95 -12.62 -16.20
N LEU A 175 -9.28 -12.47 -16.26
CA LEU A 175 -9.99 -12.24 -17.52
C LEU A 175 -9.59 -10.92 -18.19
N PHE A 176 -9.36 -9.87 -17.39
CA PHE A 176 -8.84 -8.62 -17.91
C PHE A 176 -7.45 -8.77 -18.51
N LYS A 177 -6.56 -9.50 -17.86
CA LYS A 177 -5.21 -9.78 -18.37
C LYS A 177 -5.21 -10.65 -19.62
N GLU A 178 -6.13 -11.59 -19.72
CA GLU A 178 -6.34 -12.44 -20.89
C GLU A 178 -7.03 -11.69 -22.06
N GLY A 179 -7.45 -10.44 -21.85
CA GLY A 179 -8.14 -9.63 -22.85
C GLY A 179 -9.62 -9.99 -23.05
N VAL A 180 -10.19 -10.85 -22.21
CA VAL A 180 -11.63 -11.20 -22.23
C VAL A 180 -12.46 -10.08 -21.64
N ALA A 181 -12.04 -9.53 -20.50
CA ALA A 181 -12.60 -8.31 -19.93
C ALA A 181 -11.85 -7.09 -20.45
N THR A 182 -12.55 -6.03 -20.80
CA THR A 182 -11.96 -4.82 -21.40
C THR A 182 -11.92 -3.61 -20.45
N GLU A 183 -12.77 -3.60 -19.42
CA GLU A 183 -12.79 -2.53 -18.43
C GLU A 183 -11.86 -2.89 -17.25
N PRO A 184 -10.94 -2.00 -16.83
CA PRO A 184 -10.14 -2.24 -15.63
C PRO A 184 -11.00 -2.14 -14.38
N MET A 185 -10.67 -2.96 -13.38
CA MET A 185 -11.34 -2.98 -12.07
C MET A 185 -10.29 -3.01 -10.97
N PRO A 186 -9.63 -1.88 -10.64
CA PRO A 186 -8.59 -1.86 -9.62
C PRO A 186 -9.14 -2.21 -8.24
N HIS A 187 -8.29 -2.79 -7.38
CA HIS A 187 -8.53 -2.75 -5.94
C HIS A 187 -8.57 -1.30 -5.47
N LEU A 188 -9.62 -0.92 -4.75
CA LEU A 188 -9.86 0.44 -4.27
C LEU A 188 -9.71 0.49 -2.76
#